data_cfeff70e4d95fc5681bdd9a88c15abf2
#
_entry.id   cfeff70e4d95fc5681bdd9a88c15abf2
#
_cell.length_a   1.000
_cell.length_b   1.000
_cell.length_c   1.000
_cell.angle_alpha   90.00
_cell.angle_beta   90.00
_cell.angle_gamma   90.00
#
_symmetry.space_group_name_H-M   'P 1'
#
loop_
_entity.id
_entity.type
_entity.pdbx_description
1 polymer ?
#
loop_
_entity_poly.entity_id
_entity_poly.type
_entity_poly.pdbx_seq_one_letter_code
_entity_poly.pdbx_strand_id
1 'polypeptide(L)'
;MVDQEGRDGLMAVLSGLTQHHQMSLVHITHYNDEADSADRAIDLTENGGNADNTEMVETASAPAATVPIRAHGDAPVLELIDVNHEYGSGTPWATTALRDINFAVHEGDGVLIHGLNGSGKSTLAWIMAGLTVPTSGSCLLGGEPVSDQVGAVAISFQAARLQLLRSRVDLEVASAAGFSVRDRARVIEALAAVGLDASMATRRIDQLSGGQMRRVVLAGLLARSPRALILDEPLAGLDAASARGLLRLLEDLRRNGGLTVVVISHDFTGLDDLCPRILHLQDGVLATVPTAAGGV
;
A
#
# COMPACT_ATOMS: atom_id res chain seq x y z
N MET A 1 8.08 10.68 2.32
CA MET A 1 8.68 10.62 0.99
C MET A 1 8.41 11.96 0.32
N VAL A 2 9.35 12.51 -0.43
CA VAL A 2 9.18 13.79 -1.12
C VAL A 2 8.45 13.50 -2.42
N ASP A 3 7.42 14.28 -2.78
CA ASP A 3 6.71 14.17 -4.06
C ASP A 3 7.58 14.66 -5.23
N GLN A 4 7.07 14.56 -6.46
CA GLN A 4 7.84 14.94 -7.66
C GLN A 4 8.32 16.40 -7.58
N GLU A 5 7.44 17.33 -7.23
CA GLU A 5 7.76 18.75 -7.12
C GLU A 5 8.80 19.02 -6.04
N GLY A 6 8.69 18.34 -4.90
CA GLY A 6 9.69 18.42 -3.82
C GLY A 6 11.04 17.80 -4.20
N ARG A 7 11.06 16.73 -5.02
CA ARG A 7 12.29 16.15 -5.56
C ARG A 7 12.97 17.09 -6.55
N ASP A 8 12.21 17.67 -7.46
CA ASP A 8 12.74 18.63 -8.45
C ASP A 8 13.33 19.85 -7.73
N GLY A 9 12.66 20.34 -6.70
CA GLY A 9 13.18 21.41 -5.85
C GLY A 9 14.48 21.04 -5.12
N LEU A 10 14.56 19.82 -4.58
CA LEU A 10 15.76 19.31 -3.92
C LEU A 10 16.93 19.19 -4.92
N MET A 11 16.69 18.64 -6.11
CA MET A 11 17.71 18.51 -7.16
C MET A 11 18.22 19.86 -7.61
N ALA A 12 17.37 20.87 -7.73
CA ALA A 12 17.78 22.25 -8.05
C ALA A 12 18.70 22.84 -6.96
N VAL A 13 18.40 22.61 -5.68
CA VAL A 13 19.26 23.04 -4.57
C VAL A 13 20.60 22.31 -4.58
N LEU A 14 20.60 21.00 -4.76
CA LEU A 14 21.83 20.18 -4.81
C LEU A 14 22.73 20.59 -5.98
N SER A 15 22.16 20.83 -7.16
CA SER A 15 22.91 21.33 -8.33
C SER A 15 23.49 22.73 -8.06
N GLY A 16 22.77 23.59 -7.39
CA GLY A 16 23.27 24.91 -6.96
C GLY A 16 24.47 24.81 -6.01
N LEU A 17 24.44 23.87 -5.06
CA LEU A 17 25.55 23.62 -4.13
C LEU A 17 26.82 23.14 -4.84
N THR A 18 26.69 22.23 -5.80
CA THR A 18 27.85 21.74 -6.58
C THR A 18 28.46 22.83 -7.46
N GLN A 19 27.64 23.63 -8.12
CA GLN A 19 28.09 24.67 -9.04
C GLN A 19 28.67 25.91 -8.34
N HIS A 20 28.03 26.40 -7.26
CA HIS A 20 28.41 27.65 -6.60
C HIS A 20 29.42 27.47 -5.45
N HIS A 21 29.41 26.30 -4.81
CA HIS A 21 30.27 26.05 -3.63
C HIS A 21 31.37 25.03 -3.89
N GLN A 22 31.56 24.56 -5.15
CA GLN A 22 32.57 23.56 -5.53
C GLN A 22 32.53 22.31 -4.64
N MET A 23 31.35 21.91 -4.19
CA MET A 23 31.14 20.73 -3.36
C MET A 23 31.08 19.48 -4.22
N SER A 24 31.71 18.41 -3.77
CA SER A 24 31.48 17.08 -4.34
C SER A 24 30.28 16.46 -3.63
N LEU A 25 29.30 16.02 -4.43
CA LEU A 25 28.07 15.40 -3.93
C LEU A 25 28.04 13.93 -4.36
N VAL A 26 27.74 13.03 -3.43
CA VAL A 26 27.40 11.65 -3.74
C VAL A 26 25.92 11.47 -3.41
N HIS A 27 25.11 11.20 -4.42
CA HIS A 27 23.69 10.94 -4.28
C HIS A 27 23.40 9.47 -4.55
N ILE A 28 22.70 8.80 -3.65
CA ILE A 28 22.27 7.41 -3.81
C ILE A 28 20.78 7.42 -4.10
N THR A 29 20.42 6.96 -5.28
CA THR A 29 19.03 6.95 -5.74
C THR A 29 18.68 5.61 -6.41
N HIS A 30 17.40 5.34 -6.57
CA HIS A 30 16.86 4.25 -7.39
C HIS A 30 16.01 4.81 -8.55
N TYR A 31 16.01 6.12 -8.76
CA TYR A 31 15.32 6.80 -9.86
C TYR A 31 16.29 7.10 -10.99
N ASN A 32 15.93 6.69 -12.20
CA ASN A 32 16.80 6.87 -13.38
C ASN A 32 16.99 8.36 -13.74
N ASP A 33 15.94 9.15 -13.66
CA ASP A 33 15.94 10.60 -13.94
C ASP A 33 16.92 11.37 -13.03
N GLU A 34 17.03 10.97 -11.77
CA GLU A 34 18.01 11.55 -10.83
C GLU A 34 19.44 11.08 -11.17
N ALA A 35 19.59 9.80 -11.57
CA ALA A 35 20.89 9.27 -12.01
C ALA A 35 21.37 9.92 -13.32
N ASP A 36 20.48 10.18 -14.27
CA ASP A 36 20.77 10.83 -15.55
C ASP A 36 21.19 12.30 -15.39
N SER A 37 20.82 12.93 -14.28
CA SER A 37 21.21 14.32 -13.95
C SER A 37 22.59 14.44 -13.32
N ALA A 38 23.27 13.34 -13.00
CA ALA A 38 24.59 13.33 -12.36
C ALA A 38 25.72 13.35 -13.38
N ASP A 39 26.84 14.00 -13.04
CA ASP A 39 28.07 13.98 -13.87
C ASP A 39 28.61 12.56 -14.10
N ARG A 40 28.35 11.67 -13.13
CA ARG A 40 28.75 10.26 -13.17
C ARG A 40 27.76 9.41 -12.38
N ALA A 41 27.18 8.41 -13.03
CA ALA A 41 26.37 7.38 -12.38
C ALA A 41 27.16 6.07 -12.27
N ILE A 42 26.95 5.35 -11.17
CA ILE A 42 27.47 4.00 -10.95
C ILE A 42 26.27 3.11 -10.65
N ASP A 43 25.98 2.18 -11.55
CA ASP A 43 24.96 1.18 -11.32
C ASP A 43 25.55 0.03 -10.48
N LEU A 44 25.00 -0.18 -9.30
CA LEU A 44 25.44 -1.23 -8.38
C LEU A 44 24.84 -2.60 -8.72
N THR A 45 23.87 -2.67 -9.64
CA THR A 45 23.29 -3.93 -10.10
C THR A 45 24.19 -4.65 -11.09
N GLU A 46 25.00 -3.91 -11.89
CA GLU A 46 25.88 -4.48 -12.91
C GLU A 46 27.26 -4.92 -12.35
N ASN A 47 27.71 -4.37 -11.21
CA ASN A 47 29.04 -4.62 -10.65
C ASN A 47 29.10 -5.59 -9.48
N GLY A 48 28.01 -6.23 -9.12
CA GLY A 48 27.95 -7.29 -8.13
C GLY A 48 28.38 -8.62 -8.70
N GLY A 49 29.69 -8.80 -8.92
CA GLY A 49 30.23 -10.10 -9.28
C GLY A 49 29.88 -11.16 -8.21
N ASN A 50 29.32 -12.29 -8.65
CA ASN A 50 29.05 -13.52 -7.90
C ASN A 50 28.20 -13.37 -6.62
N ALA A 51 26.94 -13.18 -6.79
CA ALA A 51 25.98 -13.80 -5.91
C ALA A 51 25.14 -14.77 -6.77
N ASP A 52 25.22 -16.02 -6.37
CA ASP A 52 24.58 -17.18 -6.95
C ASP A 52 23.36 -16.86 -7.84
N ASN A 53 23.46 -17.26 -9.08
CA ASN A 53 22.35 -17.61 -9.96
C ASN A 53 21.51 -18.66 -9.24
N THR A 54 20.74 -18.24 -8.28
CA THR A 54 19.56 -18.99 -7.91
C THR A 54 18.58 -18.69 -9.03
N GLU A 55 18.64 -19.50 -10.09
CA GLU A 55 17.53 -19.70 -11.00
C GLU A 55 16.27 -19.61 -10.15
N MET A 56 15.47 -18.58 -10.42
CA MET A 56 14.10 -18.58 -9.97
C MET A 56 13.47 -19.81 -10.65
N VAL A 57 13.50 -20.93 -9.92
CA VAL A 57 12.61 -22.02 -10.21
C VAL A 57 11.24 -21.38 -10.29
N GLU A 58 10.65 -21.41 -11.48
CA GLU A 58 9.21 -21.28 -11.66
C GLU A 58 8.57 -22.32 -10.74
N THR A 59 8.37 -21.94 -9.48
CA THR A 59 7.52 -22.71 -8.60
C THR A 59 6.14 -22.60 -9.21
N ALA A 60 5.74 -23.74 -9.79
CA ALA A 60 4.38 -23.99 -10.21
C ALA A 60 3.44 -23.34 -9.21
N SER A 61 2.54 -22.52 -9.75
CA SER A 61 1.42 -21.89 -9.06
C SER A 61 0.84 -22.88 -8.05
N ALA A 62 1.17 -22.71 -6.78
CA ALA A 62 0.44 -23.41 -5.73
C ALA A 62 -1.02 -22.94 -5.85
N PRO A 63 -2.00 -23.82 -5.74
CA PRO A 63 -3.39 -23.40 -5.82
C PRO A 63 -3.62 -22.37 -4.71
N ALA A 64 -4.01 -21.15 -5.13
CA ALA A 64 -4.40 -20.10 -4.23
C ALA A 64 -5.38 -20.68 -3.20
N ALA A 65 -5.08 -20.52 -1.93
CA ALA A 65 -6.01 -20.89 -0.88
C ALA A 65 -7.33 -20.22 -1.21
N THR A 66 -8.36 -21.01 -1.48
CA THR A 66 -9.65 -20.54 -1.98
C THR A 66 -10.32 -19.77 -0.86
N VAL A 67 -10.10 -18.46 -0.84
CA VAL A 67 -10.97 -17.57 -0.07
C VAL A 67 -12.35 -17.75 -0.72
N PRO A 68 -13.40 -18.11 0.04
CA PRO A 68 -14.71 -18.39 -0.53
C PRO A 68 -15.22 -17.15 -1.24
N ILE A 69 -15.34 -17.23 -2.56
CA ILE A 69 -15.92 -16.19 -3.43
C ILE A 69 -17.38 -16.05 -3.00
N ARG A 70 -17.70 -14.96 -2.32
CA ARG A 70 -19.10 -14.57 -2.13
C ARG A 70 -19.58 -13.96 -3.44
N ALA A 71 -20.75 -14.40 -3.89
CA ALA A 71 -21.39 -13.90 -5.09
C ALA A 71 -21.49 -12.36 -5.05
N HIS A 72 -21.18 -11.71 -6.16
CA HIS A 72 -21.29 -10.26 -6.34
C HIS A 72 -22.73 -9.83 -6.00
N GLY A 73 -22.89 -9.19 -4.85
CA GLY A 73 -24.11 -8.49 -4.50
C GLY A 73 -24.02 -7.04 -4.99
N ASP A 74 -25.15 -6.46 -5.44
CA ASP A 74 -25.24 -5.05 -5.84
C ASP A 74 -24.91 -4.05 -4.70
N ALA A 75 -24.85 -4.52 -3.45
CA ALA A 75 -24.59 -3.69 -2.29
C ALA A 75 -23.08 -3.42 -2.12
N PRO A 76 -22.70 -2.16 -1.84
CA PRO A 76 -21.30 -1.80 -1.61
C PRO A 76 -20.74 -2.51 -0.37
N VAL A 77 -19.46 -2.90 -0.46
CA VAL A 77 -18.70 -3.40 0.71
C VAL A 77 -18.36 -2.24 1.63
N LEU A 78 -17.88 -1.14 1.05
CA LEU A 78 -17.53 0.08 1.78
C LEU A 78 -18.21 1.28 1.12
N GLU A 79 -18.87 2.11 1.90
CA GLU A 79 -19.62 3.26 1.40
C GLU A 79 -19.33 4.49 2.27
N LEU A 80 -18.99 5.60 1.62
CA LEU A 80 -18.81 6.90 2.24
C LEU A 80 -19.94 7.81 1.78
N ILE A 81 -20.64 8.41 2.75
CA ILE A 81 -21.82 9.26 2.52
C ILE A 81 -21.59 10.60 3.22
N ASP A 82 -21.43 11.65 2.43
CA ASP A 82 -21.23 13.05 2.87
C ASP A 82 -20.16 13.19 3.96
N VAL A 83 -19.07 12.42 3.82
CA VAL A 83 -18.00 12.38 4.82
C VAL A 83 -17.20 13.68 4.80
N ASN A 84 -17.19 14.34 5.96
CA ASN A 84 -16.35 15.50 6.24
C ASN A 84 -15.46 15.21 7.45
N HIS A 85 -14.24 15.72 7.44
CA HIS A 85 -13.35 15.60 8.59
C HIS A 85 -12.52 16.84 8.80
N GLU A 86 -12.53 17.33 10.06
CA GLU A 86 -11.81 18.50 10.51
C GLU A 86 -11.00 18.16 11.76
N TYR A 87 -9.70 18.36 11.70
CA TYR A 87 -8.84 18.27 12.87
C TYR A 87 -8.97 19.52 13.74
N GLY A 88 -9.04 19.32 15.06
CA GLY A 88 -9.17 20.44 16.00
C GLY A 88 -10.49 21.20 15.86
N SER A 89 -11.56 20.53 15.44
CA SER A 89 -12.90 21.12 15.30
C SER A 89 -13.33 21.87 16.57
N GLY A 90 -13.89 23.06 16.39
CA GLY A 90 -14.28 23.95 17.49
C GLY A 90 -13.13 24.76 18.10
N THR A 91 -11.93 24.71 17.55
CA THR A 91 -10.78 25.51 17.99
C THR A 91 -10.35 26.51 16.91
N PRO A 92 -9.59 27.56 17.26
CA PRO A 92 -9.04 28.52 16.28
C PRO A 92 -8.03 27.89 15.29
N TRP A 93 -7.56 26.67 15.55
CA TRP A 93 -6.62 25.91 14.71
C TRP A 93 -7.29 24.78 13.93
N ALA A 94 -8.62 24.86 13.77
CA ALA A 94 -9.36 23.89 12.99
C ALA A 94 -8.84 23.83 11.54
N THR A 95 -8.56 22.60 11.07
CA THR A 95 -8.06 22.37 9.72
C THR A 95 -8.91 21.30 9.04
N THR A 96 -9.60 21.68 7.98
CA THR A 96 -10.42 20.75 7.19
C THR A 96 -9.51 19.85 6.38
N ALA A 97 -9.63 18.55 6.59
CA ALA A 97 -8.88 17.53 5.87
C ALA A 97 -9.70 16.88 4.74
N LEU A 98 -11.03 16.74 4.93
CA LEU A 98 -11.92 16.14 3.93
C LEU A 98 -13.24 16.92 3.87
N ARG A 99 -13.82 17.02 2.66
CA ARG A 99 -15.10 17.70 2.38
C ARG A 99 -15.94 16.88 1.42
N ASP A 100 -17.19 16.64 1.80
CA ASP A 100 -18.24 16.04 0.97
C ASP A 100 -17.77 14.80 0.20
N ILE A 101 -17.03 13.90 0.90
CA ILE A 101 -16.52 12.68 0.30
C ILE A 101 -17.67 11.69 0.14
N ASN A 102 -17.95 11.34 -1.11
CA ASN A 102 -18.98 10.41 -1.51
C ASN A 102 -18.44 9.41 -2.52
N PHE A 103 -18.34 8.13 -2.15
CA PHE A 103 -18.07 7.04 -3.07
C PHE A 103 -18.38 5.68 -2.41
N ALA A 104 -18.50 4.66 -3.27
CA ALA A 104 -18.71 3.29 -2.83
C ALA A 104 -17.66 2.36 -3.46
N VAL A 105 -17.30 1.31 -2.75
CA VAL A 105 -16.40 0.23 -3.19
C VAL A 105 -17.18 -1.08 -3.09
N HIS A 106 -17.19 -1.85 -4.18
CA HIS A 106 -17.90 -3.12 -4.25
C HIS A 106 -16.93 -4.30 -4.04
N GLU A 107 -17.49 -5.49 -3.84
CA GLU A 107 -16.69 -6.70 -3.64
C GLU A 107 -15.83 -7.00 -4.88
N GLY A 108 -14.52 -7.21 -4.67
CA GLY A 108 -13.55 -7.45 -5.74
C GLY A 108 -13.09 -6.20 -6.49
N ASP A 109 -13.57 -5.01 -6.11
CA ASP A 109 -13.08 -3.76 -6.70
C ASP A 109 -11.59 -3.55 -6.45
N GLY A 110 -10.93 -2.91 -7.42
CA GLY A 110 -9.63 -2.28 -7.28
C GLY A 110 -9.77 -0.78 -7.47
N VAL A 111 -9.55 0.00 -6.44
CA VAL A 111 -9.70 1.45 -6.46
C VAL A 111 -8.38 2.12 -6.12
N LEU A 112 -7.91 3.05 -6.94
CA LEU A 112 -6.78 3.91 -6.65
C LEU A 112 -7.29 5.29 -6.23
N ILE A 113 -6.86 5.75 -5.07
CA ILE A 113 -7.05 7.12 -4.60
C ILE A 113 -5.72 7.84 -4.77
N HIS A 114 -5.65 8.69 -5.78
CA HIS A 114 -4.46 9.47 -6.12
C HIS A 114 -4.61 10.93 -5.65
N GLY A 115 -3.48 11.57 -5.32
CA GLY A 115 -3.45 12.99 -4.94
C GLY A 115 -2.11 13.39 -4.34
N LEU A 116 -1.84 14.68 -4.31
CA LEU A 116 -0.60 15.26 -3.76
C LEU A 116 -0.51 15.07 -2.24
N ASN A 117 0.68 15.35 -1.68
CA ASN A 117 0.87 15.35 -0.24
C ASN A 117 -0.02 16.43 0.39
N GLY A 118 -0.61 16.10 1.55
CA GLY A 118 -1.53 16.99 2.23
C GLY A 118 -2.96 17.03 1.69
N SER A 119 -3.29 16.28 0.61
CA SER A 119 -4.65 16.26 0.04
C SER A 119 -5.70 15.54 0.90
N GLY A 120 -5.32 14.91 2.02
CA GLY A 120 -6.25 14.19 2.90
C GLY A 120 -6.26 12.67 2.75
N LYS A 121 -5.40 12.08 1.92
CA LYS A 121 -5.38 10.63 1.63
C LYS A 121 -5.28 9.75 2.87
N SER A 122 -4.34 10.04 3.76
CA SER A 122 -4.15 9.25 5.00
C SER A 122 -5.34 9.39 5.94
N THR A 123 -5.95 10.58 6.03
CA THR A 123 -7.17 10.80 6.80
C THR A 123 -8.31 9.94 6.25
N LEU A 124 -8.46 9.93 4.93
CA LEU A 124 -9.47 9.11 4.25
C LEU A 124 -9.23 7.62 4.50
N ALA A 125 -7.97 7.15 4.41
CA ALA A 125 -7.59 5.78 4.73
C ALA A 125 -7.97 5.38 6.16
N TRP A 126 -7.71 6.24 7.13
CA TRP A 126 -8.02 5.96 8.54
C TRP A 126 -9.53 5.92 8.80
N ILE A 127 -10.30 6.79 8.13
CA ILE A 127 -11.77 6.74 8.22
C ILE A 127 -12.30 5.45 7.61
N MET A 128 -11.84 5.06 6.42
CA MET A 128 -12.24 3.80 5.77
C MET A 128 -11.85 2.55 6.58
N ALA A 129 -10.75 2.61 7.33
CA ALA A 129 -10.31 1.52 8.21
C ALA A 129 -11.00 1.52 9.59
N GLY A 130 -11.88 2.48 9.88
CA GLY A 130 -12.53 2.63 11.18
C GLY A 130 -11.60 3.11 12.31
N LEU A 131 -10.44 3.64 11.97
CA LEU A 131 -9.45 4.15 12.95
C LEU A 131 -9.73 5.59 13.36
N THR A 132 -10.51 6.31 12.55
CA THR A 132 -10.91 7.69 12.81
C THR A 132 -12.37 7.85 12.42
N VAL A 133 -13.15 8.51 13.30
CA VAL A 133 -14.54 8.83 13.03
C VAL A 133 -14.59 10.17 12.27
N PRO A 134 -15.36 10.28 11.18
CA PRO A 134 -15.53 11.57 10.49
C PRO A 134 -16.23 12.59 11.38
N THR A 135 -16.00 13.86 11.15
CA THR A 135 -16.65 14.96 11.89
C THR A 135 -18.16 15.02 11.55
N SER A 136 -18.51 14.73 10.30
CA SER A 136 -19.90 14.52 9.86
C SER A 136 -19.97 13.54 8.69
N GLY A 137 -21.15 13.07 8.36
CA GLY A 137 -21.36 12.01 7.39
C GLY A 137 -21.11 10.62 7.96
N SER A 138 -21.05 9.60 7.12
CA SER A 138 -20.92 8.21 7.53
C SER A 138 -19.96 7.42 6.63
N CYS A 139 -19.17 6.54 7.24
CA CYS A 139 -18.43 5.50 6.54
C CYS A 139 -18.99 4.14 6.99
N LEU A 140 -19.57 3.41 6.05
CA LEU A 140 -20.29 2.17 6.30
C LEU A 140 -19.54 0.98 5.69
N LEU A 141 -19.52 -0.14 6.39
CA LEU A 141 -19.05 -1.44 5.91
C LEU A 141 -20.23 -2.41 5.90
N GLY A 142 -20.73 -2.71 4.70
CA GLY A 142 -21.93 -3.55 4.55
C GLY A 142 -23.18 -2.95 5.18
N GLY A 143 -23.31 -1.63 5.17
CA GLY A 143 -24.45 -0.87 5.69
C GLY A 143 -24.35 -0.49 7.17
N GLU A 144 -23.34 -0.96 7.90
CA GLU A 144 -23.14 -0.65 9.31
C GLU A 144 -21.89 0.23 9.50
N PRO A 145 -21.82 1.10 10.53
CA PRO A 145 -20.65 1.95 10.73
C PRO A 145 -19.35 1.16 10.80
N VAL A 146 -18.34 1.58 10.02
CA VAL A 146 -17.03 0.90 10.00
C VAL A 146 -16.32 0.99 11.34
N SER A 147 -16.57 2.04 12.14
CA SER A 147 -16.03 2.23 13.49
C SER A 147 -16.41 1.11 14.46
N ASP A 148 -17.56 0.48 14.25
CA ASP A 148 -18.07 -0.59 15.10
C ASP A 148 -17.51 -1.97 14.68
N GLN A 149 -16.83 -2.01 13.53
CA GLN A 149 -16.28 -3.22 12.91
C GLN A 149 -14.74 -3.14 12.75
N VAL A 150 -14.04 -2.60 13.74
CA VAL A 150 -12.58 -2.41 13.69
C VAL A 150 -11.86 -3.72 13.37
N GLY A 151 -11.04 -3.69 12.33
CA GLY A 151 -10.29 -4.85 11.82
C GLY A 151 -11.00 -5.66 10.73
N ALA A 152 -12.26 -5.36 10.41
CA ALA A 152 -12.93 -5.92 9.23
C ALA A 152 -12.44 -5.28 7.92
N VAL A 153 -11.94 -4.05 7.98
CA VAL A 153 -11.12 -3.42 6.94
C VAL A 153 -9.67 -3.42 7.42
N ALA A 154 -8.79 -4.05 6.68
CA ALA A 154 -7.37 -4.07 6.98
C ALA A 154 -6.64 -2.88 6.33
N ILE A 155 -5.64 -2.34 7.01
CA ILE A 155 -4.81 -1.26 6.46
C ILE A 155 -3.32 -1.59 6.59
N SER A 156 -2.59 -1.42 5.49
CA SER A 156 -1.13 -1.42 5.48
C SER A 156 -0.63 0.00 5.29
N PHE A 157 0.12 0.50 6.26
CA PHE A 157 0.68 1.86 6.21
C PHE A 157 1.94 1.92 5.33
N GLN A 158 2.27 3.11 4.86
CA GLN A 158 3.45 3.39 4.03
C GLN A 158 4.74 2.79 4.60
N ALA A 159 4.99 2.97 5.89
CA ALA A 159 6.16 2.45 6.57
C ALA A 159 5.89 1.06 7.17
N ALA A 160 5.93 0.01 6.37
CA ALA A 160 5.71 -1.37 6.80
C ALA A 160 6.54 -1.76 8.04
N ARG A 161 7.78 -1.25 8.16
CA ARG A 161 8.65 -1.51 9.31
C ARG A 161 8.03 -1.05 10.64
N LEU A 162 7.25 0.02 10.65
CA LEU A 162 6.61 0.55 11.86
C LEU A 162 5.37 -0.26 12.28
N GLN A 163 4.82 -1.07 11.39
CA GLN A 163 3.72 -1.98 11.72
C GLN A 163 4.20 -3.29 12.35
N LEU A 164 5.48 -3.65 12.15
CA LEU A 164 6.06 -4.89 12.63
C LEU A 164 6.54 -4.72 14.08
N LEU A 165 5.77 -5.27 15.02
CA LEU A 165 5.97 -5.07 16.47
C LEU A 165 6.74 -6.23 17.12
N ARG A 166 6.80 -7.39 16.49
CA ARG A 166 7.45 -8.58 17.01
C ARG A 166 8.85 -8.74 16.42
N SER A 167 9.67 -9.55 17.06
CA SER A 167 11.05 -9.81 16.61
C SER A 167 11.17 -10.89 15.53
N ARG A 168 10.14 -11.74 15.38
CA ARG A 168 10.14 -12.88 14.45
C ARG A 168 8.86 -12.89 13.61
N VAL A 169 8.98 -13.44 12.43
CA VAL A 169 7.90 -13.51 11.43
C VAL A 169 6.69 -14.28 11.96
N ASP A 170 6.86 -15.46 12.53
CA ASP A 170 5.74 -16.26 13.07
C ASP A 170 4.99 -15.55 14.20
N LEU A 171 5.74 -14.89 15.09
CA LEU A 171 5.16 -14.10 16.17
C LEU A 171 4.37 -12.90 15.63
N GLU A 172 4.89 -12.26 14.60
CA GLU A 172 4.26 -11.10 13.98
C GLU A 172 2.96 -11.50 13.29
N VAL A 173 3.00 -12.50 12.40
CA VAL A 173 1.82 -12.98 11.68
C VAL A 173 0.75 -13.46 12.64
N ALA A 174 1.10 -14.28 13.63
CA ALA A 174 0.13 -14.78 14.61
C ALA A 174 -0.48 -13.65 15.45
N SER A 175 0.34 -12.67 15.87
CA SER A 175 -0.12 -11.51 16.64
C SER A 175 -1.04 -10.62 15.84
N ALA A 176 -0.67 -10.29 14.60
CA ALA A 176 -1.47 -9.45 13.71
C ALA A 176 -2.80 -10.13 13.32
N ALA A 177 -2.77 -11.43 13.09
CA ALA A 177 -3.94 -12.23 12.73
C ALA A 177 -4.84 -12.62 13.92
N GLY A 178 -4.36 -12.47 15.15
CA GLY A 178 -5.14 -12.76 16.36
C GLY A 178 -5.26 -14.26 16.71
N PHE A 179 -4.32 -15.10 16.23
CA PHE A 179 -4.28 -16.52 16.61
C PHE A 179 -2.99 -16.90 17.37
N SER A 180 -2.94 -18.09 17.92
CA SER A 180 -1.78 -18.56 18.67
C SER A 180 -0.61 -18.89 17.73
N VAL A 181 0.60 -18.44 18.06
CA VAL A 181 1.84 -18.82 17.35
C VAL A 181 2.09 -20.35 17.35
N ARG A 182 1.45 -21.09 18.27
CA ARG A 182 1.51 -22.56 18.31
C ARG A 182 0.76 -23.20 17.16
N ASP A 183 -0.18 -22.48 16.55
CA ASP A 183 -0.87 -22.89 15.33
C ASP A 183 0.04 -22.64 14.11
N ARG A 184 1.05 -23.48 14.00
CA ARG A 184 2.08 -23.37 12.97
C ARG A 184 1.49 -23.56 11.56
N ALA A 185 0.42 -24.32 11.43
CA ALA A 185 -0.22 -24.53 10.14
C ALA A 185 -0.79 -23.21 9.59
N ARG A 186 -1.51 -22.45 10.40
CA ARG A 186 -2.04 -21.14 10.02
C ARG A 186 -0.95 -20.11 9.73
N VAL A 187 0.17 -20.15 10.46
CA VAL A 187 1.33 -19.28 10.15
C VAL A 187 1.87 -19.60 8.76
N ILE A 188 2.08 -20.89 8.45
CA ILE A 188 2.60 -21.32 7.14
C ILE A 188 1.62 -20.98 6.03
N GLU A 189 0.34 -21.21 6.23
CA GLU A 189 -0.72 -20.85 5.28
C GLU A 189 -0.73 -19.34 4.98
N ALA A 190 -0.65 -18.50 6.03
CA ALA A 190 -0.59 -17.06 5.86
C ALA A 190 0.66 -16.60 5.09
N LEU A 191 1.82 -17.21 5.34
CA LEU A 191 3.05 -16.93 4.59
C LEU A 191 2.93 -17.37 3.13
N ALA A 192 2.40 -18.55 2.89
CA ALA A 192 2.18 -19.08 1.53
C ALA A 192 1.23 -18.18 0.72
N ALA A 193 0.18 -17.65 1.34
CA ALA A 193 -0.78 -16.75 0.70
C ALA A 193 -0.13 -15.46 0.15
N VAL A 194 1.04 -15.07 0.67
CA VAL A 194 1.80 -13.89 0.20
C VAL A 194 3.09 -14.29 -0.54
N GLY A 195 3.25 -15.57 -0.90
CA GLY A 195 4.41 -16.07 -1.62
C GLY A 195 5.70 -16.06 -0.80
N LEU A 196 5.61 -16.25 0.51
CA LEU A 196 6.75 -16.45 1.40
C LEU A 196 6.90 -17.93 1.78
N ASP A 197 8.14 -18.43 1.73
CA ASP A 197 8.44 -19.81 2.11
C ASP A 197 8.26 -20.06 3.62
N ALA A 198 7.85 -21.27 3.98
CA ALA A 198 7.63 -21.69 5.37
C ALA A 198 8.88 -21.53 6.27
N SER A 199 10.09 -21.61 5.70
CA SER A 199 11.35 -21.39 6.41
C SER A 199 11.50 -19.95 6.94
N MET A 200 10.79 -19.02 6.35
CA MET A 200 10.76 -17.63 6.81
C MET A 200 10.11 -17.46 8.18
N ALA A 201 9.27 -18.40 8.62
CA ALA A 201 8.52 -18.29 9.89
C ALA A 201 9.41 -18.00 11.10
N THR A 202 10.57 -18.59 11.17
CA THR A 202 11.51 -18.42 12.31
C THR A 202 12.50 -17.26 12.13
N ARG A 203 12.49 -16.59 10.95
CA ARG A 203 13.40 -15.47 10.68
C ARG A 203 13.09 -14.26 11.54
N ARG A 204 14.13 -13.52 11.85
CA ARG A 204 13.99 -12.23 12.52
C ARG A 204 13.56 -11.16 11.53
N ILE A 205 12.70 -10.24 11.99
CA ILE A 205 12.19 -9.13 11.17
C ILE A 205 13.30 -8.21 10.66
N ASP A 206 14.33 -7.99 11.48
CA ASP A 206 15.49 -7.14 11.13
C ASP A 206 16.40 -7.72 10.04
N GLN A 207 16.19 -8.98 9.66
CA GLN A 207 16.93 -9.67 8.58
C GLN A 207 16.15 -9.73 7.26
N LEU A 208 14.99 -9.10 7.21
CA LEU A 208 14.13 -9.11 6.03
C LEU A 208 14.43 -7.92 5.11
N SER A 209 14.32 -8.15 3.80
CA SER A 209 14.27 -7.05 2.83
C SER A 209 12.97 -6.24 2.97
N GLY A 210 12.93 -5.03 2.42
CA GLY A 210 11.73 -4.18 2.43
C GLY A 210 10.51 -4.89 1.82
N GLY A 211 10.69 -5.59 0.71
CA GLY A 211 9.63 -6.38 0.07
C GLY A 211 9.16 -7.55 0.93
N GLN A 212 10.08 -8.25 1.61
CA GLN A 212 9.72 -9.32 2.54
C GLN A 212 8.96 -8.77 3.76
N MET A 213 9.37 -7.63 4.32
CA MET A 213 8.64 -6.99 5.43
C MET A 213 7.20 -6.65 5.03
N ARG A 214 6.99 -6.07 3.84
CA ARG A 214 5.64 -5.77 3.34
C ARG A 214 4.79 -7.03 3.19
N ARG A 215 5.35 -8.11 2.65
CA ARG A 215 4.64 -9.39 2.53
C ARG A 215 4.30 -9.98 3.90
N VAL A 216 5.17 -9.85 4.91
CA VAL A 216 4.86 -10.30 6.29
C VAL A 216 3.72 -9.48 6.89
N VAL A 217 3.68 -8.15 6.69
CA VAL A 217 2.54 -7.32 7.10
C VAL A 217 1.26 -7.82 6.42
N LEU A 218 1.29 -8.01 5.10
CA LEU A 218 0.13 -8.52 4.34
C LEU A 218 -0.31 -9.90 4.82
N ALA A 219 0.62 -10.83 5.12
CA ALA A 219 0.30 -12.15 5.66
C ALA A 219 -0.53 -12.06 6.94
N GLY A 220 -0.12 -11.20 7.87
CA GLY A 220 -0.86 -10.97 9.13
C GLY A 220 -2.23 -10.33 8.91
N LEU A 221 -2.34 -9.37 8.00
CA LEU A 221 -3.59 -8.70 7.68
C LEU A 221 -4.58 -9.64 6.97
N LEU A 222 -4.13 -10.35 5.94
CA LEU A 222 -4.97 -11.25 5.14
C LEU A 222 -5.43 -12.49 5.92
N ALA A 223 -4.62 -12.98 6.87
CA ALA A 223 -4.98 -14.11 7.72
C ALA A 223 -6.22 -13.86 8.61
N ARG A 224 -6.69 -12.61 8.71
CA ARG A 224 -7.96 -12.22 9.35
C ARG A 224 -9.16 -12.29 8.41
N SER A 225 -8.92 -12.56 7.11
CA SER A 225 -9.96 -12.54 6.06
C SER A 225 -10.73 -11.20 6.04
N PRO A 226 -10.05 -10.06 5.88
CA PRO A 226 -10.71 -8.76 5.88
C PRO A 226 -11.64 -8.64 4.67
N ARG A 227 -12.70 -7.84 4.80
CA ARG A 227 -13.64 -7.55 3.70
C ARG A 227 -13.05 -6.59 2.66
N ALA A 228 -12.13 -5.74 3.08
CA ALA A 228 -11.37 -4.87 2.20
C ALA A 228 -9.95 -4.65 2.75
N LEU A 229 -9.00 -4.42 1.86
CA LEU A 229 -7.61 -4.11 2.16
C LEU A 229 -7.27 -2.71 1.64
N ILE A 230 -6.86 -1.83 2.53
CA ILE A 230 -6.35 -0.51 2.19
C ILE A 230 -4.83 -0.56 2.21
N LEU A 231 -4.19 -0.06 1.16
CA LEU A 231 -2.74 -0.03 1.00
C LEU A 231 -2.29 1.43 0.83
N ASP A 232 -1.63 1.97 1.84
CA ASP A 232 -1.08 3.32 1.80
C ASP A 232 0.36 3.26 1.28
N GLU A 233 0.59 3.81 0.08
CA GLU A 233 1.88 3.85 -0.63
C GLU A 233 2.58 2.47 -0.69
N PRO A 234 1.93 1.42 -1.22
CA PRO A 234 2.45 0.05 -1.10
C PRO A 234 3.77 -0.20 -1.82
N LEU A 235 4.10 0.58 -2.84
CA LEU A 235 5.30 0.40 -3.66
C LEU A 235 6.46 1.30 -3.23
N ALA A 236 6.21 2.26 -2.34
CA ALA A 236 7.19 3.24 -1.92
C ALA A 236 8.45 2.61 -1.30
N GLY A 237 9.63 2.96 -1.84
CA GLY A 237 10.92 2.47 -1.34
C GLY A 237 11.23 1.00 -1.64
N LEU A 238 10.49 0.38 -2.56
CA LEU A 238 10.82 -0.94 -3.11
C LEU A 238 11.66 -0.79 -4.38
N ASP A 239 12.58 -1.73 -4.55
CA ASP A 239 13.22 -1.92 -5.85
C ASP A 239 12.21 -2.43 -6.90
N ALA A 240 12.53 -2.27 -8.18
CA ALA A 240 11.63 -2.60 -9.28
C ALA A 240 11.19 -4.07 -9.31
N ALA A 241 12.04 -5.01 -8.88
CA ALA A 241 11.69 -6.43 -8.84
C ALA A 241 10.71 -6.73 -7.71
N SER A 242 10.97 -6.18 -6.52
CA SER A 242 10.08 -6.29 -5.34
C SER A 242 8.72 -5.64 -5.59
N ALA A 243 8.70 -4.46 -6.24
CA ALA A 243 7.46 -3.76 -6.61
C ALA A 243 6.61 -4.60 -7.58
N ARG A 244 7.21 -5.09 -8.68
CA ARG A 244 6.51 -5.98 -9.63
C ARG A 244 6.00 -7.27 -8.96
N GLY A 245 6.81 -7.86 -8.08
CA GLY A 245 6.41 -9.07 -7.35
C GLY A 245 5.26 -8.84 -6.39
N LEU A 246 5.17 -7.65 -5.77
CA LEU A 246 4.06 -7.26 -4.90
C LEU A 246 2.78 -6.98 -5.72
N LEU A 247 2.90 -6.26 -6.84
CA LEU A 247 1.77 -5.98 -7.73
C LEU A 247 1.11 -7.27 -8.23
N ARG A 248 1.89 -8.21 -8.78
CA ARG A 248 1.37 -9.51 -9.24
C ARG A 248 0.63 -10.26 -8.13
N LEU A 249 1.19 -10.27 -6.93
CA LEU A 249 0.53 -10.89 -5.77
C LEU A 249 -0.84 -10.25 -5.48
N LEU A 250 -0.90 -8.91 -5.43
CA LEU A 250 -2.15 -8.20 -5.15
C LEU A 250 -3.18 -8.37 -6.27
N GLU A 251 -2.75 -8.36 -7.53
CA GLU A 251 -3.59 -8.63 -8.68
C GLU A 251 -4.20 -10.04 -8.62
N ASP A 252 -3.38 -11.04 -8.29
CA ASP A 252 -3.83 -12.42 -8.14
C ASP A 252 -4.83 -12.57 -7.00
N LEU A 253 -4.54 -12.01 -5.84
CA LEU A 253 -5.46 -12.00 -4.69
C LEU A 253 -6.78 -11.28 -5.02
N ARG A 254 -6.75 -10.20 -5.80
CA ARG A 254 -7.97 -9.52 -6.23
C ARG A 254 -8.75 -10.32 -7.26
N ARG A 255 -8.09 -10.73 -8.37
CA ARG A 255 -8.77 -11.39 -9.51
C ARG A 255 -9.24 -12.81 -9.19
N ASN A 256 -8.40 -13.57 -8.51
CA ASN A 256 -8.67 -15.00 -8.22
C ASN A 256 -9.18 -15.23 -6.79
N GLY A 257 -8.80 -14.38 -5.85
CA GLY A 257 -9.21 -14.44 -4.45
C GLY A 257 -10.41 -13.57 -4.08
N GLY A 258 -10.92 -12.72 -5.00
CA GLY A 258 -12.04 -11.82 -4.73
C GLY A 258 -11.72 -10.71 -3.72
N LEU A 259 -10.43 -10.42 -3.46
CA LEU A 259 -10.03 -9.40 -2.50
C LEU A 259 -10.43 -8.00 -3.00
N THR A 260 -11.14 -7.25 -2.17
CA THR A 260 -11.42 -5.84 -2.40
C THR A 260 -10.21 -5.01 -1.99
N VAL A 261 -9.67 -4.20 -2.90
CA VAL A 261 -8.43 -3.44 -2.67
C VAL A 261 -8.64 -1.95 -2.91
N VAL A 262 -8.21 -1.14 -1.96
CA VAL A 262 -8.09 0.32 -2.14
C VAL A 262 -6.61 0.69 -1.99
N VAL A 263 -6.01 1.21 -3.03
CA VAL A 263 -4.63 1.72 -3.02
C VAL A 263 -4.66 3.23 -2.89
N ILE A 264 -3.84 3.75 -2.02
CA ILE A 264 -3.59 5.18 -1.88
C ILE A 264 -2.17 5.44 -2.35
N SER A 265 -2.00 6.26 -3.39
CA SER A 265 -0.66 6.58 -3.89
C SER A 265 -0.64 7.94 -4.58
N HIS A 266 0.53 8.56 -4.58
CA HIS A 266 0.84 9.72 -5.42
C HIS A 266 1.41 9.30 -6.78
N ASP A 267 1.88 8.06 -6.92
CA ASP A 267 2.34 7.43 -8.16
C ASP A 267 1.38 6.28 -8.53
N PHE A 268 0.96 6.25 -9.77
CA PHE A 268 0.03 5.25 -10.32
C PHE A 268 0.70 4.30 -11.31
N THR A 269 2.02 4.41 -11.50
CA THR A 269 2.77 3.57 -12.44
C THR A 269 2.60 2.08 -12.13
N GLY A 270 2.02 1.34 -13.07
CA GLY A 270 1.79 -0.10 -12.98
C GLY A 270 0.64 -0.52 -12.06
N LEU A 271 -0.21 0.41 -11.60
CA LEU A 271 -1.38 0.11 -10.79
C LEU A 271 -2.67 -0.10 -11.60
N ASP A 272 -2.63 0.13 -12.92
CA ASP A 272 -3.83 0.11 -13.80
C ASP A 272 -4.58 -1.24 -13.74
N ASP A 273 -3.83 -2.34 -13.74
CA ASP A 273 -4.40 -3.69 -13.68
C ASP A 273 -4.96 -4.04 -12.29
N LEU A 274 -4.31 -3.55 -11.24
CA LEU A 274 -4.76 -3.74 -9.86
C LEU A 274 -5.95 -2.84 -9.54
N CYS A 275 -5.94 -1.59 -9.99
CA CYS A 275 -6.91 -0.55 -9.65
C CYS A 275 -7.47 0.12 -10.93
N PRO A 276 -8.39 -0.53 -11.65
CA PRO A 276 -8.98 0.03 -12.87
C PRO A 276 -9.83 1.27 -12.63
N ARG A 277 -10.23 1.53 -11.39
CA ARG A 277 -10.99 2.72 -11.00
C ARG A 277 -10.09 3.70 -10.27
N ILE A 278 -9.98 4.92 -10.82
CA ILE A 278 -9.13 5.99 -10.27
C ILE A 278 -10.00 7.12 -9.73
N LEU A 279 -9.74 7.53 -8.50
CA LEU A 279 -10.31 8.70 -7.85
C LEU A 279 -9.19 9.70 -7.56
N HIS A 280 -9.41 10.96 -7.87
CA HIS A 280 -8.44 12.02 -7.58
C HIS A 280 -8.87 12.79 -6.33
N LEU A 281 -8.00 12.81 -5.32
CA LEU A 281 -8.21 13.58 -4.09
C LEU A 281 -7.36 14.83 -4.14
N GLN A 282 -8.00 15.98 -4.19
CA GLN A 282 -7.35 17.28 -4.18
C GLN A 282 -8.02 18.19 -3.15
N ASP A 283 -7.23 18.82 -2.28
CA ASP A 283 -7.69 19.78 -1.24
C ASP A 283 -8.87 19.24 -0.39
N GLY A 284 -8.84 17.93 -0.10
CA GLY A 284 -9.86 17.26 0.69
C GLY A 284 -11.15 16.91 -0.08
N VAL A 285 -11.19 17.07 -1.39
CA VAL A 285 -12.36 16.76 -2.25
C VAL A 285 -12.01 15.66 -3.24
N LEU A 286 -12.93 14.71 -3.45
CA LEU A 286 -12.80 13.68 -4.48
C LEU A 286 -13.38 14.14 -5.81
N ALA A 287 -12.58 13.99 -6.88
CA ALA A 287 -13.04 14.09 -8.24
C ALA A 287 -12.87 12.73 -8.94
N THR A 288 -13.88 12.30 -9.69
CA THR A 288 -13.74 11.13 -10.57
C THR A 288 -12.94 11.55 -11.79
N VAL A 289 -11.79 10.92 -12.01
CA VAL A 289 -11.07 11.08 -13.27
C VAL A 289 -11.80 10.23 -14.31
N PRO A 290 -12.27 10.80 -15.42
CA PRO A 290 -12.81 9.99 -16.51
C PRO A 290 -11.71 9.06 -17.00
N THR A 291 -11.89 7.75 -16.88
CA THR A 291 -11.01 6.77 -17.52
C THR A 291 -10.99 7.14 -19.00
N ALA A 292 -9.81 7.44 -19.55
CA ALA A 292 -9.67 7.68 -20.97
C ALA A 292 -10.19 6.42 -21.69
N ALA A 293 -11.39 6.52 -22.23
CA ALA A 293 -11.98 5.47 -23.04
C ALA A 293 -10.98 5.19 -24.16
N GLY A 294 -10.59 3.91 -24.31
CA GLY A 294 -9.62 3.44 -25.26
C GLY A 294 -9.84 4.10 -26.61
N GLY A 295 -8.80 4.82 -27.04
CA GLY A 295 -8.73 5.30 -28.43
C GLY A 295 -8.64 4.09 -29.36
N VAL A 296 -9.51 4.10 -30.33
CA VAL A 296 -9.66 3.18 -31.48
C VAL A 296 -8.35 3.03 -32.24
#